data_89a93b9bf2fcbbec31cdb2927a2e22bb
#
_entry.id   89a93b9bf2fcbbec31cdb2927a2e22bb
#
_cell.length_a   1.000
_cell.length_b   1.000
_cell.length_c   1.000
_cell.angle_alpha   90.00
_cell.angle_beta   90.00
_cell.angle_gamma   90.00
#
_symmetry.space_group_name_H-M   'P 1'
#
loop_
_entity.id
_entity.type
_entity.pdbx_description
1 polymer ?
#
loop_
_entity_poly.entity_id
_entity_poly.type
_entity_poly.pdbx_seq_one_letter_code
_entity_poly.pdbx_strand_id
1 'polypeptide(L)'
;IWIAPPAIPYPPGLSQNGLDLSKILMITTTDRSDILWSAEQALRSRACSAVLCWPGKLHQSATRRLQLAAEYGGGLGICFQDESALNTHSMAALKLHCRNTDDGLRIDLIKCRGGPVLQNLAVQHPSCRPTATFKTKEGSCQ
;
A
#
# COMPACT_ATOMS: atom_id res chain seq x y z
N ILE A 1 -6.84 3.05 -9.46
CA ILE A 1 -7.54 1.75 -9.46
C ILE A 1 -7.09 0.95 -8.26
N TRP A 2 -8.02 0.34 -7.52
CA TRP A 2 -7.76 -0.53 -6.38
C TRP A 2 -8.21 -1.94 -6.70
N ILE A 3 -7.33 -2.93 -6.53
CA ILE A 3 -7.59 -4.31 -6.96
C ILE A 3 -7.47 -5.24 -5.77
N ALA A 4 -8.56 -5.92 -5.44
CA ALA A 4 -8.70 -6.86 -4.33
C ALA A 4 -8.24 -6.29 -2.97
N PRO A 5 -8.69 -5.11 -2.55
CA PRO A 5 -8.37 -4.61 -1.22
C PRO A 5 -8.92 -5.58 -0.15
N PRO A 6 -8.21 -5.77 0.99
CA PRO A 6 -8.60 -6.74 2.01
C PRO A 6 -9.88 -6.36 2.76
N ALA A 7 -10.30 -5.10 2.65
CA ALA A 7 -11.54 -4.57 3.22
C ALA A 7 -12.09 -3.48 2.30
N ILE A 8 -13.39 -3.22 2.41
CA ILE A 8 -14.03 -2.11 1.69
C ILE A 8 -13.54 -0.79 2.32
N PRO A 9 -12.87 0.07 1.56
CA PRO A 9 -12.42 1.36 2.07
C PRO A 9 -13.60 2.21 2.51
N TYR A 10 -13.43 2.97 3.58
CA TYR A 10 -14.46 3.87 4.10
C TYR A 10 -14.55 5.16 3.28
N PRO A 11 -15.60 5.34 2.42
CA PRO A 11 -15.66 6.44 1.46
C PRO A 11 -15.57 7.84 2.09
N PRO A 12 -16.27 8.13 3.22
CA PRO A 12 -16.15 9.46 3.85
C PRO A 12 -14.72 9.77 4.30
N GLY A 13 -14.00 8.77 4.82
CA GLY A 13 -12.59 8.94 5.22
C GLY A 13 -11.68 9.25 4.03
N LEU A 14 -11.91 8.61 2.88
CA LEU A 14 -11.17 8.91 1.65
C LEU A 14 -11.43 10.34 1.18
N SER A 15 -12.70 10.76 1.16
CA SER A 15 -13.10 12.11 0.75
C SER A 15 -12.53 13.17 1.69
N GLN A 16 -12.56 12.95 3.01
CA GLN A 16 -11.96 13.86 4.00
C GLN A 16 -10.45 14.05 3.83
N ASN A 17 -9.78 13.04 3.28
CA ASN A 17 -8.35 13.10 2.92
C ASN A 17 -8.09 13.63 1.50
N GLY A 18 -9.10 14.21 0.85
CA GLY A 18 -8.95 14.88 -0.44
C GLY A 18 -9.00 13.96 -1.66
N LEU A 19 -9.43 12.70 -1.50
CA LEU A 19 -9.59 11.78 -2.62
C LEU A 19 -10.95 11.99 -3.29
N ASP A 20 -10.94 12.17 -4.60
CA ASP A 20 -12.13 12.25 -5.44
C ASP A 20 -12.63 10.82 -5.72
N LEU A 21 -13.74 10.46 -5.06
CA LEU A 21 -14.32 9.11 -5.15
C LEU A 21 -14.78 8.75 -6.57
N SER A 22 -15.14 9.74 -7.39
CA SER A 22 -15.55 9.50 -8.79
C SER A 22 -14.40 9.00 -9.67
N LYS A 23 -13.16 9.17 -9.22
CA LYS A 23 -11.94 8.73 -9.91
C LYS A 23 -11.38 7.42 -9.37
N ILE A 24 -12.07 6.79 -8.41
CA ILE A 24 -11.63 5.52 -7.82
C ILE A 24 -12.43 4.39 -8.44
N LEU A 25 -11.74 3.51 -9.16
CA LEU A 25 -12.29 2.24 -9.63
C LEU A 25 -11.83 1.12 -8.70
N MET A 26 -12.77 0.32 -8.20
CA MET A 26 -12.49 -0.87 -7.41
C MET A 26 -12.77 -2.14 -8.21
N ILE A 27 -11.84 -3.07 -8.19
CA ILE A 27 -11.97 -4.41 -8.78
C ILE A 27 -11.92 -5.43 -7.64
N THR A 28 -12.99 -6.19 -7.48
CA THR A 28 -13.09 -7.22 -6.44
C THR A 28 -12.94 -8.60 -7.08
N THR A 29 -11.93 -9.33 -6.67
CA THR A 29 -11.69 -10.72 -7.04
C THR A 29 -10.87 -11.39 -5.95
N THR A 30 -11.02 -12.70 -5.79
CA THR A 30 -10.22 -13.53 -4.87
C THR A 30 -9.19 -14.37 -5.63
N ASP A 31 -9.31 -14.46 -6.93
CA ASP A 31 -8.36 -15.21 -7.75
C ASP A 31 -7.08 -14.38 -7.97
N ARG A 32 -5.98 -14.98 -7.62
CA ARG A 32 -4.66 -14.34 -7.71
C ARG A 32 -4.25 -14.03 -9.14
N SER A 33 -4.60 -14.90 -10.10
CA SER A 33 -4.28 -14.67 -11.51
C SER A 33 -5.03 -13.47 -12.05
N ASP A 34 -6.30 -13.30 -11.64
CA ASP A 34 -7.12 -12.16 -12.02
C ASP A 34 -6.62 -10.85 -11.39
N ILE A 35 -6.16 -10.89 -10.11
CA ILE A 35 -5.54 -9.74 -9.46
C ILE A 35 -4.33 -9.26 -10.27
N LEU A 36 -3.42 -10.19 -10.62
CA LEU A 36 -2.19 -9.86 -11.35
C LEU A 36 -2.48 -9.42 -12.78
N TRP A 37 -3.40 -10.08 -13.46
CA TRP A 37 -3.81 -9.71 -14.81
C TRP A 37 -4.46 -8.32 -14.83
N SER A 38 -5.41 -8.05 -13.92
CA SER A 38 -6.07 -6.76 -13.81
C SER A 38 -5.08 -5.63 -13.51
N ALA A 39 -4.11 -5.88 -12.61
CA ALA A 39 -3.07 -4.91 -12.28
C ALA A 39 -2.18 -4.61 -13.50
N GLU A 40 -1.78 -5.63 -14.23
CA GLU A 40 -0.99 -5.46 -15.46
C GLU A 40 -1.75 -4.67 -16.53
N GLN A 41 -3.02 -5.02 -16.80
CA GLN A 41 -3.85 -4.30 -17.78
C GLN A 41 -4.09 -2.84 -17.36
N ALA A 42 -4.41 -2.62 -16.10
CA ALA A 42 -4.62 -1.26 -15.56
C ALA A 42 -3.36 -0.40 -15.70
N LEU A 43 -2.19 -0.93 -15.34
CA LEU A 43 -0.91 -0.23 -15.49
C LEU A 43 -0.58 0.08 -16.95
N ARG A 44 -0.85 -0.85 -17.87
CA ARG A 44 -0.57 -0.67 -19.31
C ARG A 44 -1.53 0.28 -20.02
N SER A 45 -2.75 0.46 -19.50
CA SER A 45 -3.83 1.19 -20.16
C SER A 45 -3.57 2.69 -20.35
N ARG A 46 -2.63 3.28 -19.60
CA ARG A 46 -2.38 4.72 -19.49
C ARG A 46 -3.59 5.54 -19.01
N ALA A 47 -4.66 4.85 -18.60
CA ALA A 47 -5.89 5.49 -18.17
C ALA A 47 -5.91 5.85 -16.67
N CYS A 48 -4.91 5.42 -15.92
CA CYS A 48 -4.84 5.66 -14.49
C CYS A 48 -3.43 6.06 -14.03
N SER A 49 -3.36 6.97 -13.08
CA SER A 49 -2.10 7.44 -12.49
C SER A 49 -1.52 6.44 -11.48
N ALA A 50 -2.38 5.69 -10.80
CA ALA A 50 -1.96 4.74 -9.79
C ALA A 50 -2.84 3.48 -9.75
N VAL A 51 -2.19 2.34 -9.53
CA VAL A 51 -2.81 1.03 -9.30
C VAL A 51 -2.32 0.49 -7.97
N LEU A 52 -3.24 0.26 -7.05
CA LEU A 52 -3.00 -0.37 -5.76
C LEU A 52 -3.54 -1.79 -5.82
N CYS A 53 -2.76 -2.79 -5.46
CA CYS A 53 -3.22 -4.18 -5.47
C CYS A 53 -2.70 -4.98 -4.27
N TRP A 54 -3.46 -6.01 -3.88
CA TRP A 54 -3.18 -6.92 -2.77
C TRP A 54 -3.06 -8.37 -3.26
N PRO A 55 -1.99 -8.71 -4.01
CA PRO A 55 -1.87 -10.01 -4.68
C PRO A 55 -1.37 -11.14 -3.76
N GLY A 56 -1.16 -10.86 -2.47
CA GLY A 56 -0.43 -11.76 -1.59
C GLY A 56 1.06 -11.84 -1.98
N LYS A 57 1.67 -13.02 -1.78
CA LYS A 57 3.11 -13.20 -2.06
C LYS A 57 3.38 -13.17 -3.57
N LEU A 58 4.22 -12.26 -4.03
CA LEU A 58 4.63 -12.13 -5.43
C LEU A 58 5.90 -12.92 -5.73
N HIS A 59 5.89 -13.65 -6.85
CA HIS A 59 7.10 -14.19 -7.44
C HIS A 59 7.85 -13.12 -8.25
N GLN A 60 9.13 -13.32 -8.44
CA GLN A 60 9.99 -12.39 -9.18
C GLN A 60 9.49 -12.10 -10.61
N SER A 61 9.00 -13.12 -11.31
CA SER A 61 8.43 -12.97 -12.65
C SER A 61 7.20 -12.06 -12.69
N ALA A 62 6.28 -12.21 -11.72
CA ALA A 62 5.10 -11.36 -11.61
C ALA A 62 5.49 -9.91 -11.30
N THR A 63 6.41 -9.69 -10.35
CA THR A 63 6.93 -8.35 -10.04
C THR A 63 7.57 -7.70 -11.28
N ARG A 64 8.33 -8.48 -12.07
CA ARG A 64 8.95 -7.98 -13.30
C ARG A 64 7.91 -7.57 -14.34
N ARG A 65 6.86 -8.37 -14.53
CA ARG A 65 5.75 -8.04 -15.47
C ARG A 65 5.04 -6.76 -15.06
N LEU A 66 4.68 -6.61 -13.78
CA LEU A 66 4.04 -5.40 -13.27
C LEU A 66 4.94 -4.16 -13.41
N GLN A 67 6.25 -4.31 -13.17
CA GLN A 67 7.20 -3.23 -13.36
C GLN A 67 7.24 -2.76 -14.82
N LEU A 68 7.35 -3.69 -15.77
CA LEU A 68 7.35 -3.37 -17.20
C LEU A 68 6.02 -2.73 -17.65
N ALA A 69 4.89 -3.18 -17.08
CA ALA A 69 3.59 -2.59 -17.33
C ALA A 69 3.52 -1.15 -16.83
N ALA A 70 4.03 -0.88 -15.63
CA ALA A 70 4.10 0.47 -15.07
C ALA A 70 5.03 1.40 -15.87
N GLU A 71 6.21 0.90 -16.29
CA GLU A 71 7.14 1.63 -17.15
C GLU A 71 6.51 1.97 -18.50
N TYR A 72 5.80 1.01 -19.12
CA TYR A 72 5.10 1.23 -20.40
C TYR A 72 3.95 2.24 -20.27
N GLY A 73 3.13 2.13 -19.23
CA GLY A 73 1.96 2.97 -19.01
C GLY A 73 2.27 4.34 -18.41
N GLY A 74 3.44 4.49 -17.77
CA GLY A 74 3.82 5.71 -17.05
C GLY A 74 3.09 5.91 -15.73
N GLY A 75 2.41 4.88 -15.22
CA GLY A 75 1.66 4.89 -13.96
C GLY A 75 2.47 4.33 -12.78
N LEU A 76 1.95 4.57 -11.57
CA LEU A 76 2.51 4.04 -10.32
C LEU A 76 1.81 2.74 -9.94
N GLY A 77 2.55 1.64 -9.82
CA GLY A 77 2.07 0.36 -9.27
C GLY A 77 2.49 0.20 -7.82
N ILE A 78 1.53 -0.01 -6.92
CA ILE A 78 1.76 -0.28 -5.50
C ILE A 78 1.19 -1.66 -5.16
N CYS A 79 2.05 -2.61 -4.77
CA CYS A 79 1.67 -3.95 -4.37
C CYS A 79 1.83 -4.10 -2.85
N PHE A 80 0.71 -4.26 -2.16
CA PHE A 80 0.72 -4.54 -0.73
C PHE A 80 0.92 -6.03 -0.48
N GLN A 81 1.88 -6.36 0.36
CA GLN A 81 2.22 -7.71 0.73
C GLN A 81 2.39 -7.80 2.25
N ASP A 82 2.24 -9.00 2.78
CA ASP A 82 2.52 -9.29 4.18
C ASP A 82 4.04 -9.34 4.47
N GLU A 83 4.39 -9.39 5.75
CA GLU A 83 5.79 -9.36 6.21
C GLU A 83 6.60 -10.57 5.71
N SER A 84 5.96 -11.69 5.36
CA SER A 84 6.66 -12.86 4.78
C SER A 84 7.40 -12.53 3.47
N ALA A 85 7.01 -11.42 2.82
CA ALA A 85 7.66 -10.94 1.60
C ALA A 85 8.95 -10.13 1.89
N LEU A 86 9.24 -9.76 3.13
CA LEU A 86 10.37 -8.87 3.44
C LEU A 86 11.71 -9.42 2.93
N ASN A 87 11.94 -10.70 3.13
CA ASN A 87 13.19 -11.36 2.75
C ASN A 87 13.19 -11.91 1.32
N THR A 88 12.12 -11.65 0.53
CA THR A 88 12.06 -12.11 -0.86
C THR A 88 12.71 -11.10 -1.80
N HIS A 89 13.41 -11.61 -2.81
CA HIS A 89 13.96 -10.76 -3.86
C HIS A 89 12.81 -10.15 -4.69
N SER A 90 12.86 -8.83 -4.93
CA SER A 90 11.86 -8.11 -5.71
C SER A 90 12.51 -7.35 -6.86
N MET A 91 11.87 -7.33 -8.03
CA MET A 91 12.26 -6.52 -9.18
C MET A 91 11.68 -5.09 -9.12
N ALA A 92 10.84 -4.77 -8.13
CA ALA A 92 10.30 -3.44 -7.95
C ALA A 92 11.40 -2.38 -7.79
N ALA A 93 11.14 -1.15 -8.23
CA ALA A 93 12.05 -0.02 -8.08
C ALA A 93 12.22 0.38 -6.60
N LEU A 94 11.13 0.27 -5.83
CA LEU A 94 11.10 0.55 -4.39
C LEU A 94 10.55 -0.66 -3.63
N LYS A 95 11.10 -0.91 -2.44
CA LYS A 95 10.53 -1.84 -1.47
C LYS A 95 10.54 -1.17 -0.11
N LEU A 96 9.35 -1.03 0.45
CA LEU A 96 9.11 -0.36 1.72
C LEU A 96 8.57 -1.37 2.74
N HIS A 97 8.99 -1.24 3.98
CA HIS A 97 8.35 -1.87 5.12
C HIS A 97 7.71 -0.79 5.98
N CYS A 98 6.39 -0.84 6.11
CA CYS A 98 5.60 0.11 6.89
C CYS A 98 5.21 -0.53 8.21
N ARG A 99 5.52 0.12 9.33
CA ARG A 99 5.19 -0.36 10.68
C ARG A 99 4.43 0.71 11.44
N ASN A 100 3.32 0.33 12.06
CA ASN A 100 2.64 1.19 13.02
C ASN A 100 3.35 1.06 14.37
N THR A 101 3.64 2.21 14.99
CA THR A 101 4.21 2.33 16.33
C THR A 101 3.35 3.28 17.14
N ASP A 102 3.56 3.32 18.46
CA ASP A 102 2.82 4.22 19.36
C ASP A 102 2.99 5.71 18.97
N ASP A 103 4.15 6.04 18.35
CA ASP A 103 4.48 7.39 17.89
C ASP A 103 4.01 7.69 16.45
N GLY A 104 3.34 6.75 15.77
CA GLY A 104 2.85 6.90 14.40
C GLY A 104 3.42 5.89 13.41
N LEU A 105 3.45 6.24 12.13
CA LEU A 105 3.93 5.36 11.06
C LEU A 105 5.46 5.47 10.91
N ARG A 106 6.13 4.33 10.90
CA ARG A 106 7.55 4.18 10.57
C ARG A 106 7.72 3.44 9.27
N ILE A 107 8.64 3.91 8.44
CA ILE A 107 8.94 3.31 7.14
C ILE A 107 10.42 2.97 7.07
N ASP A 108 10.71 1.72 6.71
CA ASP A 108 12.03 1.28 6.30
C ASP A 108 12.07 1.17 4.78
N LEU A 109 12.97 1.88 4.13
CA LEU A 109 13.26 1.77 2.70
C LEU A 109 14.25 0.63 2.51
N ILE A 110 13.73 -0.59 2.25
CA ILE A 110 14.54 -1.81 2.14
C ILE A 110 15.28 -1.86 0.81
N LYS A 111 14.68 -1.32 -0.24
CA LYS A 111 15.26 -1.23 -1.58
C LYS A 111 14.86 0.07 -2.25
N CYS A 112 15.83 0.72 -2.87
CA CYS A 112 15.63 1.85 -3.75
C CYS A 112 16.56 1.72 -4.96
N ARG A 113 15.99 1.66 -6.18
CA ARG A 113 16.80 1.62 -7.40
C ARG A 113 17.48 2.98 -7.60
N GLY A 114 18.81 3.00 -7.53
CA GLY A 114 19.61 4.23 -7.69
C GLY A 114 19.63 5.15 -6.48
N GLY A 115 19.16 4.70 -5.32
CA GLY A 115 19.16 5.45 -4.08
C GLY A 115 19.62 4.65 -2.86
N PRO A 116 19.82 5.31 -1.72
CA PRO A 116 20.23 4.66 -0.48
C PRO A 116 19.11 3.83 0.13
N VAL A 117 19.47 2.85 0.94
CA VAL A 117 18.59 2.17 1.89
C VAL A 117 18.49 3.03 3.14
N LEU A 118 17.29 3.27 3.65
CA LEU A 118 17.05 4.11 4.83
C LEU A 118 16.18 3.33 5.82
N GLN A 119 16.42 3.51 7.10
CA GLN A 119 15.68 2.83 8.15
C GLN A 119 15.03 3.83 9.09
N ASN A 120 13.92 3.40 9.69
CA ASN A 120 13.22 4.12 10.76
C ASN A 120 12.80 5.56 10.41
N LEU A 121 12.37 5.78 9.16
CA LEU A 121 11.82 7.06 8.74
C LEU A 121 10.48 7.30 9.45
N ALA A 122 10.37 8.39 10.20
CA ALA A 122 9.12 8.81 10.80
C ALA A 122 8.26 9.52 9.77
N VAL A 123 7.02 9.06 9.58
CA VAL A 123 6.04 9.75 8.76
C VAL A 123 5.04 10.44 9.69
N GLN A 124 5.10 11.78 9.69
CA GLN A 124 4.11 12.58 10.39
C GLN A 124 2.88 12.73 9.51
N HIS A 125 1.77 12.12 9.90
CA HIS A 125 0.50 12.35 9.24
C HIS A 125 -0.19 13.57 9.87
N PRO A 126 -0.61 14.58 9.09
CA PRO A 126 -1.20 15.79 9.65
C PRO A 126 -2.47 15.56 10.47
N SER A 127 -3.16 14.44 10.27
CA SER A 127 -4.38 14.06 11.00
C SER A 127 -4.15 13.01 12.10
N CYS A 128 -2.94 12.52 12.30
CA CYS A 128 -2.62 11.61 13.40
C CYS A 128 -2.33 12.41 14.67
N ARG A 129 -3.34 13.06 15.23
CA ARG A 129 -3.28 13.49 16.65
C ARG A 129 -3.33 12.19 17.46
N PRO A 130 -2.43 11.97 18.44
CA PRO A 130 -2.54 10.83 19.34
C PRO A 130 -3.91 10.93 20.02
N THR A 131 -4.72 9.90 19.82
CA THR A 131 -6.00 9.75 20.51
C THR A 131 -5.67 9.74 22.01
N ALA A 132 -6.21 10.71 22.74
CA ALA A 132 -5.98 10.85 24.16
C ALA A 132 -6.24 9.49 24.83
N THR A 133 -5.24 9.00 25.54
CA THR A 133 -5.33 7.77 26.33
C THR A 133 -6.40 8.01 27.41
N PHE A 134 -7.56 7.40 27.28
CA PHE A 134 -8.53 7.32 28.35
C PHE A 134 -7.90 6.50 29.48
N LYS A 135 -7.35 7.18 30.46
CA LYS A 135 -7.05 6.56 31.75
C LYS A 135 -8.37 6.22 32.43
N THR A 136 -8.76 4.97 32.38
CA THR A 136 -9.79 4.41 33.26
C THR A 136 -9.27 4.58 34.68
N LYS A 137 -9.87 5.49 35.44
CA LYS A 137 -9.70 5.51 36.89
C LYS A 137 -10.37 4.24 37.43
N GLU A 138 -9.58 3.28 37.88
CA GLU A 138 -10.05 2.23 38.76
C GLU A 138 -10.49 2.90 40.07
N GLY A 139 -11.81 2.93 40.29
CA GLY A 139 -12.38 3.30 41.56
C GLY A 139 -12.14 2.20 42.56
N SER A 140 -11.28 2.45 43.53
CA SER A 140 -11.21 1.66 44.77
C SER A 140 -12.52 1.84 45.51
N CYS A 141 -13.30 0.78 45.62
CA CYS A 141 -14.36 0.64 46.61
C CYS A 141 -13.74 0.10 47.90
N GLN A 142 -13.80 0.89 48.93
CA GLN A 142 -13.74 0.41 50.30
C GLN A 142 -15.16 0.08 50.80
#